data_4f9b5122609c6234b97111a5917826b8
#
_entry.id   4f9b5122609c6234b97111a5917826b8
#
_cell.length_a   1.000
_cell.length_b   1.000
_cell.length_c   1.000
_cell.angle_alpha   90.00
_cell.angle_beta   90.00
_cell.angle_gamma   90.00
#
_symmetry.space_group_name_H-M   'P 1'
#
loop_
_entity.id
_entity.type
_entity.pdbx_description
1 polymer ?
#
loop_
_entity_poly.entity_id
_entity_poly.type
_entity_poly.pdbx_seq_one_letter_code
_entity_poly.pdbx_strand_id
1 'polypeptide(L)'
;MTGVSLLEFKEMTERVRPLWQASVEVLKKPQGRPGVLKTLEDKLMALLIYYRTYVTHEFLGHLCGLHNSNICRLFKKLEPFLGKRLAIKKDRTLTPDVVLKLLVDVTEQPIQRPEKKAKRKQTYSGKKKRHTRKTEIIMQDDGKIISISKSHGGRKHDFRIRKEETPLPRKSEKYADSGYQGLQKIASFVTLPFKKKKGQSLSPEHKRHNRRLASFRAKIEHKFREIKVFRIMSETYKDHCIKGNFER
;
A
#
# COMPACT_ATOMS: atom_id res chain seq x y z
N MET A 1 7.55 -5.24 -18.42
CA MET A 1 7.99 -3.92 -17.93
C MET A 1 7.02 -3.28 -16.92
N THR A 2 5.71 -3.47 -17.02
CA THR A 2 4.70 -2.82 -16.18
C THR A 2 4.48 -3.46 -14.81
N GLY A 3 4.79 -4.75 -14.64
CA GLY A 3 4.52 -5.51 -13.41
C GLY A 3 3.09 -6.06 -13.29
N VAL A 4 2.28 -5.91 -14.34
CA VAL A 4 0.95 -6.51 -14.48
C VAL A 4 0.88 -7.35 -15.75
N SER A 5 0.04 -8.38 -15.77
CA SER A 5 -0.24 -9.19 -16.95
C SER A 5 -1.10 -8.42 -17.96
N LEU A 6 -1.16 -8.92 -19.18
CA LEU A 6 -2.00 -8.31 -20.22
C LEU A 6 -3.50 -8.36 -19.85
N LEU A 7 -3.93 -9.43 -19.20
CA LEU A 7 -5.33 -9.56 -18.75
C LEU A 7 -5.66 -8.52 -17.67
N GLU A 8 -4.83 -8.43 -16.64
CA GLU A 8 -5.00 -7.43 -15.57
C GLU A 8 -4.97 -5.98 -16.12
N PHE A 9 -4.09 -5.73 -17.10
CA PHE A 9 -4.04 -4.42 -17.75
C PHE A 9 -5.34 -4.10 -18.50
N LYS A 10 -5.88 -5.05 -19.25
CA LYS A 10 -7.17 -4.88 -19.94
C LYS A 10 -8.32 -4.64 -18.96
N GLU A 11 -8.43 -5.46 -17.92
CA GLU A 11 -9.46 -5.30 -16.89
C GLU A 11 -9.36 -3.93 -16.18
N MET A 12 -8.16 -3.50 -15.82
CA MET A 12 -7.93 -2.19 -15.22
C MET A 12 -8.38 -1.07 -16.16
N THR A 13 -8.01 -1.16 -17.44
CA THR A 13 -8.36 -0.17 -18.46
C THR A 13 -9.88 -0.07 -18.61
N GLU A 14 -10.59 -1.19 -18.75
CA GLU A 14 -12.04 -1.21 -18.86
C GLU A 14 -12.74 -0.62 -17.63
N ARG A 15 -12.23 -0.89 -16.43
CA ARG A 15 -12.79 -0.32 -15.19
C ARG A 15 -12.62 1.20 -15.11
N VAL A 16 -11.55 1.76 -15.65
CA VAL A 16 -11.21 3.19 -15.61
C VAL A 16 -11.86 3.96 -16.78
N ARG A 17 -12.07 3.32 -17.92
CA ARG A 17 -12.55 3.91 -19.17
C ARG A 17 -13.80 4.79 -19.02
N PRO A 18 -14.89 4.39 -18.32
CA PRO A 18 -16.08 5.22 -18.20
C PRO A 18 -15.81 6.57 -17.51
N LEU A 19 -14.97 6.58 -16.45
CA LEU A 19 -14.61 7.82 -15.74
C LEU A 19 -13.72 8.72 -16.62
N TRP A 20 -12.81 8.10 -17.38
CA TRP A 20 -11.96 8.81 -18.30
C TRP A 20 -12.76 9.47 -19.39
N GLN A 21 -13.66 8.73 -20.07
CA GLN A 21 -14.52 9.24 -21.13
C GLN A 21 -15.40 10.39 -20.64
N ALA A 22 -16.07 10.25 -19.51
CA ALA A 22 -16.84 11.32 -18.90
C ALA A 22 -16.00 12.58 -18.65
N SER A 23 -14.72 12.43 -18.23
CA SER A 23 -13.81 13.56 -18.01
C SER A 23 -13.35 14.25 -19.30
N VAL A 24 -13.36 13.55 -20.43
CA VAL A 24 -12.97 14.08 -21.76
C VAL A 24 -14.15 14.74 -22.44
N GLU A 25 -15.36 14.16 -22.33
CA GLU A 25 -16.60 14.69 -22.90
C GLU A 25 -16.98 16.05 -22.31
N VAL A 26 -16.70 16.28 -21.01
CA VAL A 26 -16.91 17.60 -20.37
C VAL A 26 -16.06 18.69 -21.01
N LEU A 27 -14.92 18.33 -21.62
CA LEU A 27 -14.07 19.23 -22.37
C LEU A 27 -14.56 19.32 -23.83
N LYS A 28 -15.67 20.01 -24.06
CA LYS A 28 -16.45 20.08 -25.33
C LYS A 28 -15.70 20.41 -26.62
N LYS A 29 -14.44 20.82 -26.57
CA LYS A 29 -13.54 20.89 -27.75
C LYS A 29 -12.11 20.78 -27.25
N PRO A 30 -11.33 19.74 -27.62
CA PRO A 30 -9.91 19.74 -27.38
C PRO A 30 -9.28 20.85 -28.24
N GLN A 31 -8.96 21.97 -27.59
CA GLN A 31 -8.16 23.02 -28.24
C GLN A 31 -6.70 22.62 -28.20
N GLY A 32 -6.01 22.74 -29.32
CA GLY A 32 -4.59 22.53 -29.43
C GLY A 32 -4.18 21.25 -30.18
N ARG A 33 -2.86 21.05 -30.26
CA ARG A 33 -2.26 19.88 -30.94
C ARG A 33 -2.65 18.57 -30.23
N PRO A 34 -3.00 17.52 -30.99
CA PRO A 34 -3.26 16.20 -30.40
C PRO A 34 -2.07 15.72 -29.55
N GLY A 35 -2.38 15.18 -28.36
CA GLY A 35 -1.33 14.66 -27.48
C GLY A 35 -0.62 13.45 -28.06
N VAL A 36 0.67 13.28 -27.76
CA VAL A 36 1.48 12.14 -28.22
C VAL A 36 0.90 10.81 -27.74
N LEU A 37 0.52 10.74 -26.46
CA LEU A 37 -0.20 9.58 -25.89
C LEU A 37 -1.69 9.73 -26.26
N LYS A 38 -2.12 9.06 -27.34
CA LYS A 38 -3.46 9.24 -27.91
C LYS A 38 -4.52 8.50 -27.09
N THR A 39 -4.27 7.25 -26.75
CA THR A 39 -5.25 6.36 -26.12
C THR A 39 -5.19 6.41 -24.59
N LEU A 40 -6.21 5.87 -23.92
CA LEU A 40 -6.19 5.67 -22.47
C LEU A 40 -5.13 4.64 -22.10
N GLU A 41 -4.99 3.61 -22.92
CA GLU A 41 -4.01 2.53 -22.78
C GLU A 41 -2.57 3.08 -22.74
N ASP A 42 -2.19 3.96 -23.68
CA ASP A 42 -0.87 4.59 -23.71
C ASP A 42 -0.60 5.36 -22.43
N LYS A 43 -1.59 6.10 -21.93
CA LYS A 43 -1.50 6.89 -20.71
C LYS A 43 -1.35 6.04 -19.46
N LEU A 44 -2.14 4.95 -19.37
CA LEU A 44 -2.06 3.98 -18.27
C LEU A 44 -0.74 3.20 -18.32
N MET A 45 -0.29 2.84 -19.52
CA MET A 45 1.01 2.19 -19.71
C MET A 45 2.15 3.06 -19.17
N ALA A 46 2.18 4.35 -19.54
CA ALA A 46 3.18 5.28 -19.04
C ALA A 46 3.15 5.40 -17.50
N LEU A 47 1.95 5.44 -16.88
CA LEU A 47 1.80 5.51 -15.44
C LEU A 47 2.27 4.21 -14.76
N LEU A 48 1.98 3.04 -15.32
CA LEU A 48 2.44 1.75 -14.78
C LEU A 48 3.96 1.60 -14.88
N ILE A 49 4.57 2.04 -15.99
CA ILE A 49 6.02 2.09 -16.14
C ILE A 49 6.62 2.99 -15.05
N TYR A 50 6.03 4.16 -14.81
CA TYR A 50 6.46 5.05 -13.73
C TYR A 50 6.37 4.38 -12.36
N TYR A 51 5.25 3.76 -12.01
CA TYR A 51 5.10 3.08 -10.72
C TYR A 51 6.07 1.92 -10.56
N ARG A 52 6.29 1.17 -11.64
CA ARG A 52 7.17 -0.01 -11.64
C ARG A 52 8.63 0.34 -11.53
N THR A 53 9.10 1.33 -12.29
CA THR A 53 10.52 1.71 -12.41
C THR A 53 10.91 2.87 -11.49
N TYR A 54 9.95 3.70 -11.16
CA TYR A 54 10.06 4.92 -10.37
C TYR A 54 11.15 5.89 -10.87
N VAL A 55 11.26 5.99 -12.18
CA VAL A 55 12.15 6.94 -12.89
C VAL A 55 11.67 8.39 -12.69
N THR A 56 12.46 9.37 -13.11
CA THR A 56 12.03 10.78 -13.10
C THR A 56 10.97 11.05 -14.17
N HIS A 57 10.12 12.05 -13.94
CA HIS A 57 9.18 12.51 -14.97
C HIS A 57 9.89 13.03 -16.22
N GLU A 58 11.11 13.53 -16.06
CA GLU A 58 11.95 13.99 -17.18
C GLU A 58 12.36 12.81 -18.07
N PHE A 59 12.91 11.73 -17.45
CA PHE A 59 13.28 10.52 -18.20
C PHE A 59 12.07 9.90 -18.89
N LEU A 60 10.95 9.80 -18.20
CA LEU A 60 9.72 9.25 -18.79
C LEU A 60 9.17 10.17 -19.89
N GLY A 61 9.29 11.48 -19.71
CA GLY A 61 8.94 12.48 -20.72
C GLY A 61 9.76 12.29 -22.00
N HIS A 62 11.07 12.12 -21.87
CA HIS A 62 11.95 11.80 -22.99
C HIS A 62 11.52 10.51 -23.70
N LEU A 63 11.26 9.44 -22.95
CA LEU A 63 10.79 8.15 -23.50
C LEU A 63 9.46 8.27 -24.25
N CYS A 64 8.56 9.12 -23.78
CA CYS A 64 7.21 9.31 -24.37
C CYS A 64 7.15 10.48 -25.37
N GLY A 65 8.24 11.17 -25.67
CA GLY A 65 8.22 12.38 -26.51
C GLY A 65 7.41 13.53 -25.90
N LEU A 66 7.42 13.68 -24.57
CA LEU A 66 6.65 14.67 -23.81
C LEU A 66 7.54 15.46 -22.86
N HIS A 67 7.18 16.72 -22.63
CA HIS A 67 7.81 17.48 -21.56
C HIS A 67 7.40 16.93 -20.17
N ASN A 68 8.31 16.98 -19.18
CA ASN A 68 8.10 16.45 -17.83
C ASN A 68 6.84 17.00 -17.15
N SER A 69 6.51 18.29 -17.36
CA SER A 69 5.29 18.88 -16.79
C SER A 69 4.01 18.28 -17.37
N ASN A 70 4.03 17.81 -18.62
CA ASN A 70 2.87 17.12 -19.21
C ASN A 70 2.70 15.73 -18.61
N ILE A 71 3.79 14.99 -18.34
CA ILE A 71 3.75 13.73 -17.59
C ILE A 71 3.16 13.96 -16.19
N CYS A 72 3.63 14.98 -15.47
CA CYS A 72 3.11 15.31 -14.14
C CYS A 72 1.60 15.62 -14.16
N ARG A 73 1.14 16.45 -15.12
CA ARG A 73 -0.30 16.78 -15.27
C ARG A 73 -1.12 15.55 -15.63
N LEU A 74 -0.61 14.69 -16.52
CA LEU A 74 -1.25 13.47 -16.92
C LEU A 74 -1.47 12.54 -15.70
N PHE A 75 -0.45 12.32 -14.90
CA PHE A 75 -0.54 11.45 -13.73
C PHE A 75 -1.50 12.02 -12.68
N LYS A 76 -1.41 13.31 -12.38
CA LYS A 76 -2.38 13.99 -11.48
C LYS A 76 -3.83 13.87 -11.96
N LYS A 77 -4.06 13.73 -13.26
CA LYS A 77 -5.41 13.51 -13.83
C LYS A 77 -5.83 12.04 -13.73
N LEU A 78 -4.91 11.08 -13.96
CA LEU A 78 -5.24 9.64 -13.99
C LEU A 78 -5.37 9.00 -12.60
N GLU A 79 -4.50 9.36 -11.67
CA GLU A 79 -4.45 8.74 -10.33
C GLU A 79 -5.79 8.76 -9.58
N PRO A 80 -6.58 9.86 -9.58
CA PRO A 80 -7.89 9.87 -8.94
C PRO A 80 -8.88 8.86 -9.54
N PHE A 81 -8.80 8.59 -10.86
CA PHE A 81 -9.67 7.60 -11.50
C PHE A 81 -9.29 6.18 -11.09
N LEU A 82 -8.00 5.87 -11.05
CA LEU A 82 -7.49 4.60 -10.53
C LEU A 82 -7.92 4.41 -9.07
N GLY A 83 -7.71 5.43 -8.22
CA GLY A 83 -8.11 5.38 -6.82
C GLY A 83 -9.60 5.12 -6.62
N LYS A 84 -10.48 5.73 -7.45
CA LYS A 84 -11.94 5.50 -7.36
C LYS A 84 -12.37 4.09 -7.80
N ARG A 85 -11.74 3.52 -8.83
CA ARG A 85 -12.17 2.26 -9.45
C ARG A 85 -11.41 1.03 -8.96
N LEU A 86 -10.16 1.20 -8.55
CA LEU A 86 -9.29 0.10 -8.11
C LEU A 86 -9.05 0.10 -6.60
N ALA A 87 -9.61 1.08 -5.86
CA ALA A 87 -9.50 1.10 -4.41
C ALA A 87 -10.00 -0.21 -3.80
N ILE A 88 -9.20 -0.75 -2.88
CA ILE A 88 -9.62 -1.88 -2.06
C ILE A 88 -10.74 -1.39 -1.13
N LYS A 89 -11.97 -1.75 -1.48
CA LYS A 89 -13.12 -1.47 -0.61
C LYS A 89 -12.97 -2.33 0.64
N LYS A 90 -13.03 -1.71 1.82
CA LYS A 90 -13.10 -2.46 3.07
C LYS A 90 -14.33 -3.35 2.99
N ASP A 91 -14.11 -4.66 2.90
CA ASP A 91 -15.19 -5.63 2.86
C ASP A 91 -15.81 -5.69 4.27
N ARG A 92 -16.99 -5.08 4.41
CA ARG A 92 -17.78 -5.08 5.66
C ARG A 92 -18.73 -6.27 5.72
N THR A 93 -18.91 -6.97 4.62
CA THR A 93 -19.84 -8.10 4.47
C THR A 93 -19.10 -9.43 4.53
N LEU A 94 -18.15 -9.56 5.48
CA LEU A 94 -17.59 -10.88 5.79
C LEU A 94 -18.74 -11.74 6.32
N THR A 95 -19.21 -12.65 5.47
CA THR A 95 -20.29 -13.58 5.81
C THR A 95 -19.98 -14.30 7.12
N PRO A 96 -20.95 -14.40 8.05
CA PRO A 96 -20.73 -14.93 9.41
C PRO A 96 -20.24 -16.38 9.46
N ASP A 97 -20.36 -17.13 8.39
CA ASP A 97 -20.28 -18.59 8.39
C ASP A 97 -18.89 -19.15 8.06
N VAL A 98 -17.95 -18.31 7.62
CA VAL A 98 -16.58 -18.75 7.33
C VAL A 98 -15.62 -18.14 8.37
N VAL A 99 -14.93 -19.00 9.13
CA VAL A 99 -13.83 -18.56 10.00
C VAL A 99 -12.66 -18.11 9.15
N LEU A 100 -12.56 -16.81 8.94
CA LEU A 100 -11.48 -16.21 8.15
C LEU A 100 -10.19 -16.17 8.96
N LYS A 101 -9.10 -16.59 8.32
CA LYS A 101 -7.75 -16.41 8.86
C LYS A 101 -7.18 -15.12 8.31
N LEU A 102 -6.97 -14.15 9.20
CA LEU A 102 -6.50 -12.82 8.87
C LEU A 102 -5.04 -12.64 9.29
N LEU A 103 -4.22 -12.24 8.33
CA LEU A 103 -2.84 -11.81 8.58
C LEU A 103 -2.82 -10.30 8.67
N VAL A 104 -2.27 -9.78 9.78
CA VAL A 104 -2.17 -8.35 10.05
C VAL A 104 -0.72 -7.97 10.19
N ASP A 105 -0.24 -7.06 9.34
CA ASP A 105 1.14 -6.57 9.42
C ASP A 105 1.26 -5.15 8.86
N VAL A 106 2.38 -4.47 9.17
CA VAL A 106 2.67 -3.11 8.74
C VAL A 106 3.80 -3.11 7.72
N THR A 107 3.59 -2.48 6.59
CA THR A 107 4.67 -2.16 5.66
C THR A 107 5.16 -0.73 5.88
N GLU A 108 6.45 -0.51 5.70
CA GLU A 108 7.09 0.81 5.78
C GLU A 108 7.61 1.24 4.42
N GLN A 109 7.26 2.46 4.03
CA GLN A 109 7.77 3.13 2.83
C GLN A 109 8.72 4.25 3.24
N PRO A 110 9.95 4.31 2.71
CA PRO A 110 10.86 5.43 2.94
C PRO A 110 10.30 6.74 2.37
N ILE A 111 10.55 7.84 3.09
CA ILE A 111 10.22 9.19 2.62
C ILE A 111 11.43 10.09 2.76
N GLN A 112 11.43 11.20 2.04
CA GLN A 112 12.43 12.23 2.23
C GLN A 112 12.35 12.81 3.66
N ARG A 113 13.49 13.28 4.17
CA ARG A 113 13.56 13.89 5.49
C ARG A 113 12.70 15.16 5.53
N PRO A 114 11.65 15.22 6.39
CA PRO A 114 10.83 16.41 6.50
C PRO A 114 11.60 17.63 7.04
N GLU A 115 11.28 18.82 6.56
CA GLU A 115 11.91 20.06 7.02
C GLU A 115 11.53 20.41 8.48
N LYS A 116 10.26 20.25 8.84
CA LYS A 116 9.75 20.61 10.18
C LYS A 116 10.21 19.60 11.23
N LYS A 117 10.85 20.09 12.33
CA LYS A 117 11.37 19.26 13.44
C LYS A 117 10.32 18.30 14.02
N ALA A 118 9.07 18.75 14.20
CA ALA A 118 7.98 17.91 14.70
C ALA A 118 7.68 16.74 13.76
N LYS A 119 7.59 16.98 12.44
CA LYS A 119 7.39 15.93 11.43
C LYS A 119 8.57 14.95 11.38
N ARG A 120 9.82 15.44 11.49
CA ARG A 120 10.99 14.57 11.58
C ARG A 120 10.87 13.58 12.74
N LYS A 121 10.48 14.07 13.93
CA LYS A 121 10.30 13.23 15.12
C LYS A 121 9.19 12.17 14.92
N GLN A 122 8.10 12.53 14.24
CA GLN A 122 6.97 11.62 13.97
C GLN A 122 7.28 10.54 12.93
N THR A 123 8.07 10.88 11.91
CA THR A 123 8.31 9.99 10.77
C THR A 123 9.56 9.12 10.92
N TYR A 124 10.44 9.37 11.89
CA TYR A 124 11.66 8.60 12.04
C TYR A 124 11.41 7.19 12.60
N SER A 125 11.70 6.18 11.79
CA SER A 125 11.65 4.78 12.18
C SER A 125 12.96 4.35 12.84
N GLY A 126 12.91 4.04 14.13
CA GLY A 126 14.08 3.52 14.88
C GLY A 126 14.55 2.16 14.34
N LYS A 127 13.64 1.33 13.81
CA LYS A 127 13.94 0.03 13.19
C LYS A 127 14.67 0.19 11.85
N LYS A 128 14.20 1.10 11.00
CA LYS A 128 14.74 1.33 9.64
C LYS A 128 15.86 2.39 9.59
N LYS A 129 16.11 3.11 10.70
CA LYS A 129 17.11 4.20 10.80
C LYS A 129 16.94 5.28 9.73
N ARG A 130 15.70 5.53 9.30
CA ARG A 130 15.33 6.54 8.30
C ARG A 130 13.91 7.06 8.52
N HIS A 131 13.54 8.12 7.79
CA HIS A 131 12.15 8.61 7.79
C HIS A 131 11.29 7.70 6.93
N THR A 132 10.16 7.24 7.48
CA THR A 132 9.23 6.33 6.82
C THR A 132 7.78 6.70 7.09
N ARG A 133 6.90 6.19 6.23
CA ARG A 133 5.46 6.11 6.48
C ARG A 133 5.08 4.64 6.64
N LYS A 134 4.20 4.39 7.57
CA LYS A 134 3.68 3.06 7.89
C LYS A 134 2.25 2.91 7.40
N THR A 135 1.96 1.78 6.78
CA THR A 135 0.60 1.40 6.38
C THR A 135 0.36 -0.02 6.82
N GLU A 136 -0.72 -0.24 7.58
CA GLU A 136 -1.14 -1.59 7.97
C GLU A 136 -1.92 -2.21 6.82
N ILE A 137 -1.63 -3.47 6.55
CA ILE A 137 -2.34 -4.29 5.57
C ILE A 137 -2.93 -5.49 6.30
N ILE A 138 -4.21 -5.75 6.02
CA ILE A 138 -4.91 -6.94 6.46
C ILE A 138 -5.25 -7.77 5.25
N MET A 139 -4.83 -9.02 5.25
CA MET A 139 -5.14 -9.96 4.18
C MET A 139 -5.67 -11.28 4.72
N GLN A 140 -6.41 -11.99 3.90
CA GLN A 140 -6.80 -13.38 4.12
C GLN A 140 -5.63 -14.31 3.83
N ASP A 141 -5.71 -15.54 4.29
CA ASP A 141 -4.68 -16.56 4.08
C ASP A 141 -4.58 -17.04 2.63
N ASP A 142 -5.59 -16.76 1.78
CA ASP A 142 -5.57 -16.93 0.32
C ASP A 142 -4.78 -15.84 -0.43
N GLY A 143 -4.32 -14.79 0.28
CA GLY A 143 -3.58 -13.67 -0.30
C GLY A 143 -4.43 -12.47 -0.71
N LYS A 144 -5.76 -12.51 -0.54
CA LYS A 144 -6.65 -11.37 -0.80
C LYS A 144 -6.48 -10.28 0.24
N ILE A 145 -6.12 -9.08 -0.18
CA ILE A 145 -6.07 -7.90 0.70
C ILE A 145 -7.50 -7.40 0.94
N ILE A 146 -7.90 -7.35 2.21
CA ILE A 146 -9.25 -6.93 2.61
C ILE A 146 -9.31 -5.53 3.22
N SER A 147 -8.19 -5.04 3.73
CA SER A 147 -8.12 -3.69 4.30
C SER A 147 -6.71 -3.11 4.23
N ILE A 148 -6.66 -1.81 3.99
CA ILE A 148 -5.45 -1.00 4.07
C ILE A 148 -5.76 0.18 4.99
N SER A 149 -4.86 0.44 5.96
CA SER A 149 -5.00 1.57 6.88
C SER A 149 -4.66 2.90 6.21
N LYS A 150 -4.97 3.99 6.89
CA LYS A 150 -4.35 5.28 6.60
C LYS A 150 -2.84 5.21 6.79
N SER A 151 -2.13 6.16 6.19
CA SER A 151 -0.68 6.26 6.30
C SER A 151 -0.28 6.97 7.60
N HIS A 152 0.58 6.35 8.40
CA HIS A 152 1.05 6.85 9.69
C HIS A 152 2.56 7.15 9.66
N GLY A 153 3.05 7.97 10.60
CA GLY A 153 4.48 8.24 10.74
C GLY A 153 5.25 7.00 11.23
N GLY A 154 6.47 6.80 10.72
CA GLY A 154 7.31 5.62 11.00
C GLY A 154 7.65 5.36 12.47
N ARG A 155 7.59 6.40 13.32
CA ARG A 155 7.76 6.26 14.76
C ARG A 155 6.61 5.55 15.47
N LYS A 156 5.41 5.56 14.86
CA LYS A 156 4.21 5.01 15.50
C LYS A 156 4.32 3.50 15.67
N HIS A 157 3.95 3.00 16.82
CA HIS A 157 3.97 1.56 17.11
C HIS A 157 2.81 0.86 16.39
N ASP A 158 3.03 -0.35 15.88
CA ASP A 158 2.09 -1.06 15.02
C ASP A 158 0.74 -1.32 15.74
N PHE A 159 0.78 -1.73 17.01
CA PHE A 159 -0.43 -1.88 17.83
C PHE A 159 -1.20 -0.56 18.02
N ARG A 160 -0.51 0.59 18.08
CA ARG A 160 -1.18 1.89 18.18
C ARG A 160 -1.87 2.27 16.87
N ILE A 161 -1.29 1.89 15.72
CA ILE A 161 -1.96 2.03 14.42
C ILE A 161 -3.26 1.24 14.44
N ARG A 162 -3.20 -0.04 14.86
CA ARG A 162 -4.36 -0.90 14.90
C ARG A 162 -5.51 -0.37 15.78
N LYS A 163 -5.19 0.27 16.91
CA LYS A 163 -6.22 0.87 17.80
C LYS A 163 -7.01 2.00 17.15
N GLU A 164 -6.41 2.73 16.22
CA GLU A 164 -7.02 3.88 15.55
C GLU A 164 -7.82 3.47 14.31
N GLU A 165 -7.64 2.23 13.84
CA GLU A 165 -8.32 1.70 12.66
C GLU A 165 -9.62 0.95 13.02
N THR A 166 -10.44 0.71 12.02
CA THR A 166 -11.71 -0.05 12.18
C THR A 166 -11.47 -1.39 12.86
N PRO A 167 -12.29 -1.80 13.83
CA PRO A 167 -12.17 -3.10 14.50
C PRO A 167 -12.14 -4.27 13.51
N LEU A 168 -11.40 -5.30 13.87
CA LEU A 168 -11.33 -6.55 13.10
C LEU A 168 -12.63 -7.37 13.30
N PRO A 169 -13.04 -8.18 12.31
CA PRO A 169 -14.20 -9.06 12.43
C PRO A 169 -14.08 -9.97 13.68
N ARG A 170 -15.15 -10.08 14.47
CA ARG A 170 -15.11 -10.83 15.75
C ARG A 170 -14.83 -12.31 15.55
N LYS A 171 -15.46 -12.95 14.57
CA LYS A 171 -15.38 -14.40 14.32
C LYS A 171 -14.14 -14.86 13.54
N SER A 172 -13.21 -13.96 13.16
CA SER A 172 -11.99 -14.33 12.43
C SER A 172 -10.84 -14.67 13.37
N GLU A 173 -9.97 -15.59 12.95
CA GLU A 173 -8.65 -15.81 13.54
C GLU A 173 -7.67 -14.74 13.07
N LYS A 174 -6.91 -14.14 13.96
CA LYS A 174 -5.99 -13.03 13.65
C LYS A 174 -4.56 -13.44 13.99
N TYR A 175 -3.69 -13.32 13.01
CA TYR A 175 -2.28 -13.65 13.09
C TYR A 175 -1.45 -12.39 12.88
N ALA A 176 -0.68 -11.97 13.88
CA ALA A 176 0.11 -10.77 13.81
C ALA A 176 1.52 -10.97 14.41
N ASP A 177 2.38 -9.98 14.21
CA ASP A 177 3.73 -10.03 14.71
C ASP A 177 3.84 -9.57 16.17
N SER A 178 5.05 -9.64 16.70
CA SER A 178 5.36 -9.20 18.06
C SER A 178 5.13 -7.69 18.30
N GLY A 179 5.01 -6.88 17.25
CA GLY A 179 4.65 -5.46 17.32
C GLY A 179 3.20 -5.22 17.75
N TYR A 180 2.37 -6.24 17.68
CA TYR A 180 0.96 -6.19 18.06
C TYR A 180 0.65 -6.70 19.48
N GLN A 181 1.65 -6.79 20.34
CA GLN A 181 1.42 -7.16 21.75
C GLN A 181 0.37 -6.26 22.39
N GLY A 182 -0.65 -6.90 23.00
CA GLY A 182 -1.83 -6.23 23.52
C GLY A 182 -3.06 -6.28 22.61
N LEU A 183 -2.94 -6.77 21.37
CA LEU A 183 -4.09 -6.94 20.45
C LEU A 183 -5.13 -7.90 21.04
N GLN A 184 -4.70 -8.91 21.81
CA GLN A 184 -5.56 -9.86 22.52
C GLN A 184 -6.51 -9.20 23.54
N LYS A 185 -6.20 -7.97 23.99
CA LYS A 185 -7.06 -7.20 24.90
C LYS A 185 -8.24 -6.52 24.21
N ILE A 186 -8.17 -6.35 22.89
CA ILE A 186 -9.16 -5.59 22.09
C ILE A 186 -9.78 -6.41 20.96
N ALA A 187 -9.30 -7.63 20.72
CA ALA A 187 -9.81 -8.51 19.69
C ALA A 187 -9.74 -9.98 20.14
N SER A 188 -10.75 -10.76 19.77
CA SER A 188 -10.83 -12.20 20.03
C SER A 188 -10.02 -13.00 19.01
N PHE A 189 -9.64 -14.24 19.35
CA PHE A 189 -8.94 -15.19 18.45
C PHE A 189 -7.65 -14.63 17.82
N VAL A 190 -6.81 -14.02 18.67
CA VAL A 190 -5.54 -13.42 18.25
C VAL A 190 -4.38 -14.34 18.61
N THR A 191 -3.58 -14.70 17.61
CA THR A 191 -2.35 -15.48 17.76
C THR A 191 -1.15 -14.56 17.55
N LEU A 192 -0.31 -14.44 18.59
CA LEU A 192 0.92 -13.64 18.61
C LEU A 192 2.12 -14.51 18.99
N PRO A 193 3.34 -14.14 18.60
CA PRO A 193 4.53 -14.84 19.03
C PRO A 193 4.81 -14.58 20.51
N PHE A 194 5.27 -15.61 21.21
CA PHE A 194 5.81 -15.47 22.56
C PHE A 194 7.11 -14.67 22.54
N LYS A 195 7.20 -13.66 23.41
CA LYS A 195 8.40 -12.87 23.59
C LYS A 195 9.32 -13.48 24.62
N LYS A 196 10.62 -13.47 24.34
CA LYS A 196 11.65 -13.83 25.31
C LYS A 196 11.71 -12.76 26.42
N LYS A 197 11.63 -13.16 27.67
CA LYS A 197 11.92 -12.28 28.82
C LYS A 197 13.44 -12.11 28.96
N LYS A 198 13.89 -10.97 29.51
CA LYS A 198 15.31 -10.70 29.74
C LYS A 198 15.88 -11.80 30.66
N GLY A 199 16.98 -12.40 30.26
CA GLY A 199 17.63 -13.47 31.03
C GLY A 199 17.03 -14.88 30.89
N GLN A 200 15.88 -15.07 30.22
CA GLN A 200 15.24 -16.38 30.08
C GLN A 200 15.22 -16.86 28.62
N SER A 201 15.37 -18.17 28.40
CA SER A 201 15.15 -18.77 27.09
C SER A 201 13.66 -19.13 26.92
N LEU A 202 13.19 -19.12 25.66
CA LEU A 202 11.85 -19.65 25.36
C LEU A 202 11.83 -21.17 25.54
N SER A 203 10.72 -21.71 26.09
CA SER A 203 10.50 -23.14 26.14
C SER A 203 10.48 -23.78 24.74
N PRO A 204 10.75 -25.10 24.63
CA PRO A 204 10.66 -25.80 23.34
C PRO A 204 9.28 -25.65 22.67
N GLU A 205 8.21 -25.63 23.46
CA GLU A 205 6.82 -25.42 22.99
C GLU A 205 6.61 -24.03 22.41
N HIS A 206 7.04 -22.98 23.13
CA HIS A 206 6.98 -21.61 22.65
C HIS A 206 7.81 -21.41 21.36
N LYS A 207 8.96 -22.08 21.26
CA LYS A 207 9.78 -22.05 20.02
C LYS A 207 9.04 -22.74 18.87
N ARG A 208 8.38 -23.89 19.09
CA ARG A 208 7.56 -24.58 18.08
C ARG A 208 6.38 -23.73 17.63
N HIS A 209 5.65 -23.12 18.59
CA HIS A 209 4.56 -22.19 18.31
C HIS A 209 5.04 -21.01 17.43
N ASN A 210 6.12 -20.33 17.84
CA ASN A 210 6.66 -19.21 17.09
C ASN A 210 7.10 -19.60 15.67
N ARG A 211 7.67 -20.79 15.49
CA ARG A 211 8.06 -21.32 14.16
C ARG A 211 6.83 -21.54 13.27
N ARG A 212 5.78 -22.18 13.79
CA ARG A 212 4.52 -22.35 13.03
C ARG A 212 3.89 -21.03 12.65
N LEU A 213 3.82 -20.08 13.59
CA LEU A 213 3.30 -18.75 13.33
C LEU A 213 4.13 -17.98 12.28
N ALA A 214 5.45 -18.05 12.36
CA ALA A 214 6.35 -17.42 11.39
C ALA A 214 6.14 -18.00 9.98
N SER A 215 6.04 -19.33 9.85
CA SER A 215 5.75 -20.01 8.58
C SER A 215 4.40 -19.54 7.99
N PHE A 216 3.36 -19.46 8.82
CA PHE A 216 2.06 -18.97 8.37
C PHE A 216 2.11 -17.50 7.94
N ARG A 217 2.82 -16.64 8.70
CA ARG A 217 2.99 -15.22 8.40
C ARG A 217 3.88 -14.93 7.18
N ALA A 218 4.69 -15.88 6.75
CA ALA A 218 5.48 -15.73 5.52
C ALA A 218 4.61 -15.35 4.30
N LYS A 219 3.34 -15.74 4.28
CA LYS A 219 2.38 -15.35 3.24
C LYS A 219 2.22 -13.83 3.09
N ILE A 220 2.11 -13.08 4.20
CA ILE A 220 1.97 -11.61 4.13
C ILE A 220 3.30 -10.94 3.73
N GLU A 221 4.43 -11.53 4.12
CA GLU A 221 5.75 -11.05 3.69
C GLU A 221 5.95 -11.26 2.17
N HIS A 222 5.43 -12.36 1.61
CA HIS A 222 5.41 -12.60 0.16
C HIS A 222 4.54 -11.55 -0.53
N LYS A 223 3.35 -11.26 0.02
CA LYS A 223 2.49 -10.20 -0.51
C LYS A 223 3.15 -8.82 -0.48
N PHE A 224 3.89 -8.50 0.58
CA PHE A 224 4.68 -7.27 0.62
C PHE A 224 5.78 -7.23 -0.45
N ARG A 225 6.41 -8.35 -0.78
CA ARG A 225 7.37 -8.43 -1.88
C ARG A 225 6.69 -8.16 -3.23
N GLU A 226 5.51 -8.74 -3.48
CA GLU A 226 4.73 -8.49 -4.68
C GLU A 226 4.38 -7.00 -4.83
N ILE A 227 3.90 -6.35 -3.76
CA ILE A 227 3.60 -4.91 -3.76
C ILE A 227 4.87 -4.08 -4.02
N LYS A 228 5.99 -4.43 -3.40
CA LYS A 228 7.27 -3.71 -3.51
C LYS A 228 8.03 -3.96 -4.81
N VAL A 229 7.55 -4.87 -5.65
CA VAL A 229 7.97 -5.00 -7.04
C VAL A 229 7.75 -3.66 -7.79
N PHE A 230 6.70 -2.92 -7.42
CA PHE A 230 6.53 -1.53 -7.83
C PHE A 230 7.46 -0.64 -7.00
N ARG A 231 8.53 -0.14 -7.63
CA ARG A 231 9.57 0.65 -6.96
C ARG A 231 9.05 1.88 -6.24
N ILE A 232 7.94 2.47 -6.71
CA ILE A 232 7.28 3.57 -6.01
C ILE A 232 6.93 3.20 -4.55
N MET A 233 6.69 1.93 -4.23
CA MET A 233 6.36 1.42 -2.90
C MET A 233 7.59 1.03 -2.06
N SER A 234 8.75 0.88 -2.68
CA SER A 234 9.98 0.42 -2.00
C SER A 234 11.05 1.50 -1.90
N GLU A 235 11.12 2.41 -2.86
CA GLU A 235 12.09 3.50 -2.88
C GLU A 235 11.61 4.71 -2.07
N THR A 236 12.53 5.65 -1.83
CA THR A 236 12.21 6.90 -1.13
C THR A 236 11.22 7.72 -1.95
N TYR A 237 10.05 7.99 -1.37
CA TYR A 237 9.01 8.76 -2.04
C TYR A 237 9.49 10.18 -2.34
N LYS A 238 9.42 10.56 -3.63
CA LYS A 238 10.06 11.76 -4.19
C LYS A 238 9.17 13.01 -4.18
N ASP A 239 7.91 12.91 -3.76
CA ASP A 239 7.01 14.06 -3.74
C ASP A 239 7.36 15.03 -2.63
N HIS A 240 7.86 16.21 -2.97
CA HIS A 240 8.13 17.31 -2.05
C HIS A 240 6.87 18.03 -1.59
N CYS A 241 5.78 17.89 -2.32
CA CYS A 241 4.49 18.50 -2.01
C CYS A 241 3.70 17.71 -0.96
N ILE A 242 4.33 17.36 0.17
CA ILE A 242 3.66 16.74 1.33
C ILE A 242 2.74 17.76 2.04
N LYS A 243 1.98 18.51 1.31
CA LYS A 243 0.80 19.20 1.81
C LYS A 243 -0.39 18.25 1.71
N GLY A 244 -0.50 17.31 2.65
CA GLY A 244 -1.75 16.62 2.94
C GLY A 244 -2.15 15.43 2.06
N ASN A 245 -1.39 14.98 1.06
CA ASN A 245 -1.88 14.07 0.02
C ASN A 245 -1.31 12.62 0.04
N PHE A 246 -0.86 12.11 1.18
CA PHE A 246 -0.57 10.68 1.35
C PHE A 246 -1.85 9.81 1.49
N GLU A 247 -3.02 10.41 1.40
CA GLU A 247 -4.32 9.73 1.54
C GLU A 247 -5.06 9.56 0.21
N ARG A 248 -4.38 9.78 -0.93
CA ARG A 248 -4.95 9.54 -2.27
C ARG A 248 -4.70 8.15 -2.78
#